data_609f046c30212e0263dccab3fa689685
#
_entry.id   609f046c30212e0263dccab3fa689685
#
_cell.length_a   1.000
_cell.length_b   1.000
_cell.length_c   1.000
_cell.angle_alpha   90.00
_cell.angle_beta   90.00
_cell.angle_gamma   90.00
#
_symmetry.space_group_name_H-M   'P 1'
#
loop_
_entity.id
_entity.type
_entity.pdbx_description
1 polymer ?
#
loop_
_entity_poly.entity_id
_entity_poly.type
_entity_poly.pdbx_seq_one_letter_code
_entity_poly.pdbx_strand_id
1 'polypeptide(L)'
;MKKSIRYFTFLALIAGLLFTSCVSKKKFTASEARYNKLQSENSNTLDKLNECNLLGLKSKEDYAALQKENDVILRDYSSVKNDLMLLSAQSNMTIREQATRLKNLQDMMKAQTDKTENLKNSISKALMNYKTDELNVYQKDGKVYVSLAEKLLFKSGSDVVDPKGKAALKTLATVLNSSKDFTVAIEGHTDDVPIKTNRFRDNWDLSTARASSIVRILTIDNGFDSGRITASGKSEFHPIGVNTTTEGRADNRRTEVILSPDLQEIYKLLYQ
;
A
#
# COMPACT_ATOMS: atom_id res chain seq x y z
N MET A 1 -55.43 -41.76 122.99
CA MET A 1 -54.16 -42.33 122.58
C MET A 1 -54.06 -42.70 121.08
N LYS A 2 -55.08 -42.84 120.25
CA LYS A 2 -55.03 -43.29 118.85
C LYS A 2 -54.74 -42.17 117.81
N LYS A 3 -54.96 -40.88 118.14
CA LYS A 3 -54.70 -39.76 117.18
C LYS A 3 -53.24 -39.34 117.18
N SER A 4 -52.55 -39.46 118.28
CA SER A 4 -51.14 -39.06 118.40
C SER A 4 -50.18 -39.94 117.59
N ILE A 5 -50.51 -41.24 117.51
CA ILE A 5 -49.68 -42.21 116.80
C ILE A 5 -49.80 -42.00 115.23
N ARG A 6 -50.93 -41.55 114.72
CA ARG A 6 -51.08 -41.26 113.28
C ARG A 6 -50.32 -40.04 112.84
N TYR A 7 -50.16 -39.05 113.68
CA TYR A 7 -49.36 -37.87 113.34
C TYR A 7 -47.87 -38.17 113.32
N PHE A 8 -47.44 -39.05 114.22
CA PHE A 8 -46.06 -39.43 114.33
C PHE A 8 -45.62 -40.30 113.15
N THR A 9 -46.49 -41.22 112.68
CA THR A 9 -46.22 -42.02 111.48
C THR A 9 -46.27 -41.23 110.21
N PHE A 10 -47.13 -40.17 110.10
CA PHE A 10 -47.19 -39.31 108.95
C PHE A 10 -45.97 -38.35 108.91
N LEU A 11 -45.48 -37.86 110.07
CA LEU A 11 -44.30 -37.05 110.19
C LEU A 11 -43.04 -37.86 109.89
N ALA A 12 -42.97 -39.11 110.29
CA ALA A 12 -41.84 -40.01 109.99
C ALA A 12 -41.83 -40.40 108.50
N LEU A 13 -42.94 -40.49 107.82
CA LEU A 13 -43.03 -40.77 106.40
C LEU A 13 -42.60 -39.57 105.57
N ILE A 14 -42.94 -38.36 106.02
CA ILE A 14 -42.47 -37.09 105.34
C ILE A 14 -40.98 -36.88 105.60
N ALA A 15 -40.46 -37.17 106.81
CA ALA A 15 -39.04 -37.11 107.08
C ALA A 15 -38.21 -38.12 106.24
N GLY A 16 -38.79 -39.33 106.01
CA GLY A 16 -38.17 -40.37 105.16
C GLY A 16 -38.05 -39.95 103.66
N LEU A 17 -39.03 -39.16 103.15
CA LEU A 17 -39.04 -38.67 101.79
C LEU A 17 -37.98 -37.51 101.55
N LEU A 18 -37.57 -36.81 102.62
CA LEU A 18 -36.58 -35.76 102.53
C LEU A 18 -35.12 -36.26 102.46
N PHE A 19 -34.89 -37.54 102.78
CA PHE A 19 -33.55 -38.14 102.80
C PHE A 19 -33.18 -38.87 101.48
N THR A 20 -34.08 -39.02 100.57
CA THR A 20 -33.76 -39.75 99.29
C THR A 20 -33.11 -38.91 98.19
N SER A 21 -32.80 -37.62 98.43
CA SER A 21 -32.19 -36.75 97.41
C SER A 21 -30.75 -36.33 97.77
N CYS A 22 -29.95 -37.18 98.35
CA CYS A 22 -28.53 -36.89 98.50
C CYS A 22 -27.74 -37.58 97.40
N VAL A 23 -27.66 -36.91 96.23
CA VAL A 23 -26.61 -37.23 95.22
C VAL A 23 -25.26 -36.96 95.86
N SER A 24 -24.34 -37.95 95.89
CA SER A 24 -23.02 -37.79 96.42
C SER A 24 -22.35 -36.56 95.81
N LYS A 25 -21.80 -35.63 96.59
CA LYS A 25 -21.12 -34.40 96.18
C LYS A 25 -20.15 -34.66 95.05
N LYS A 26 -19.45 -35.81 95.05
CA LYS A 26 -18.57 -36.26 93.99
C LYS A 26 -19.24 -36.51 92.64
N LYS A 27 -20.47 -37.08 92.66
CA LYS A 27 -21.25 -37.30 91.43
C LYS A 27 -21.88 -36.01 90.94
N PHE A 28 -22.26 -35.08 91.81
CA PHE A 28 -22.74 -33.74 91.40
C PHE A 28 -21.66 -32.90 90.78
N THR A 29 -20.50 -32.79 91.42
CA THR A 29 -19.37 -32.05 90.86
C THR A 29 -18.82 -32.64 89.51
N ALA A 30 -18.85 -33.99 89.38
CA ALA A 30 -18.52 -34.67 88.15
C ALA A 30 -19.58 -34.40 87.02
N SER A 31 -20.85 -34.31 87.36
CA SER A 31 -21.93 -33.97 86.45
C SER A 31 -21.83 -32.49 85.98
N GLU A 32 -21.57 -31.59 86.94
CA GLU A 32 -21.37 -30.19 86.69
C GLU A 32 -20.14 -29.94 85.80
N ALA A 33 -19.04 -30.64 86.09
CA ALA A 33 -17.84 -30.57 85.22
C ALA A 33 -18.12 -31.07 83.77
N ARG A 34 -18.91 -32.17 83.69
CA ARG A 34 -19.35 -32.68 82.37
C ARG A 34 -20.29 -31.70 81.66
N TYR A 35 -21.24 -31.10 82.37
CA TYR A 35 -22.14 -30.09 81.81
C TYR A 35 -21.35 -28.88 81.30
N ASN A 36 -20.45 -28.34 82.11
CA ASN A 36 -19.62 -27.20 81.68
C ASN A 36 -18.68 -27.52 80.47
N LYS A 37 -18.11 -28.77 80.47
CA LYS A 37 -17.35 -29.24 79.31
C LYS A 37 -18.21 -29.35 78.07
N LEU A 38 -19.40 -29.95 78.19
CA LEU A 38 -20.33 -30.09 77.07
C LEU A 38 -20.84 -28.73 76.54
N GLN A 39 -21.07 -27.80 77.47
CA GLN A 39 -21.46 -26.42 77.14
C GLN A 39 -20.36 -25.69 76.37
N SER A 40 -19.08 -25.86 76.83
CA SER A 40 -17.94 -25.31 76.17
C SER A 40 -17.72 -25.93 74.77
N GLU A 41 -17.85 -27.27 74.65
CA GLU A 41 -17.74 -27.99 73.39
C GLU A 41 -18.87 -27.56 72.39
N ASN A 42 -20.12 -27.39 72.92
CA ASN A 42 -21.26 -26.93 72.13
C ASN A 42 -21.05 -25.48 71.64
N SER A 43 -20.59 -24.57 72.51
CA SER A 43 -20.23 -23.19 72.10
C SER A 43 -19.18 -23.17 70.98
N ASN A 44 -18.08 -23.94 71.22
CA ASN A 44 -17.00 -24.03 70.22
C ASN A 44 -17.45 -24.60 68.85
N THR A 45 -18.38 -25.57 68.93
CA THR A 45 -19.01 -26.19 67.74
C THR A 45 -19.92 -25.20 66.98
N LEU A 46 -20.72 -24.41 67.76
CA LEU A 46 -21.56 -23.36 67.20
C LEU A 46 -20.69 -22.25 66.53
N ASP A 47 -19.58 -21.86 67.18
CA ASP A 47 -18.66 -20.86 66.63
C ASP A 47 -18.05 -21.35 65.31
N LYS A 48 -17.59 -22.62 65.24
CA LYS A 48 -17.07 -23.24 64.04
C LYS A 48 -18.14 -23.36 62.95
N LEU A 49 -19.37 -23.67 63.33
CA LEU A 49 -20.51 -23.75 62.39
C LEU A 49 -20.80 -22.35 61.81
N ASN A 50 -20.80 -21.32 62.63
CA ASN A 50 -21.02 -19.93 62.19
C ASN A 50 -19.89 -19.48 61.25
N GLU A 51 -18.62 -19.78 61.59
CA GLU A 51 -17.48 -19.50 60.72
C GLU A 51 -17.57 -20.22 59.37
N CYS A 52 -17.94 -21.53 59.39
CA CYS A 52 -18.14 -22.31 58.18
C CYS A 52 -19.28 -21.76 57.32
N ASN A 53 -20.41 -21.34 57.94
CA ASN A 53 -21.52 -20.72 57.25
C ASN A 53 -21.12 -19.37 56.61
N LEU A 54 -20.33 -18.55 57.34
CA LEU A 54 -19.84 -17.28 56.83
C LEU A 54 -18.91 -17.47 55.63
N LEU A 55 -17.98 -18.45 55.71
CA LEU A 55 -17.08 -18.81 54.59
C LEU A 55 -17.89 -19.34 53.39
N GLY A 56 -18.93 -20.15 53.66
CA GLY A 56 -19.81 -20.64 52.61
C GLY A 56 -20.61 -19.53 51.88
N LEU A 57 -21.06 -18.52 52.62
CA LEU A 57 -21.73 -17.35 52.04
C LEU A 57 -20.73 -16.53 51.20
N LYS A 58 -19.55 -16.26 51.73
CA LYS A 58 -18.50 -15.53 51.01
C LYS A 58 -18.10 -16.28 49.74
N SER A 59 -17.90 -17.59 49.81
CA SER A 59 -17.57 -18.40 48.62
C SER A 59 -18.68 -18.34 47.53
N LYS A 60 -19.95 -18.29 47.94
CA LYS A 60 -21.05 -18.11 46.99
C LYS A 60 -21.03 -16.73 46.33
N GLU A 61 -20.74 -15.69 47.10
CA GLU A 61 -20.61 -14.32 46.57
C GLU A 61 -19.44 -14.22 45.60
N ASP A 62 -18.27 -14.76 45.97
CA ASP A 62 -17.07 -14.77 45.10
C ASP A 62 -17.34 -15.58 43.81
N TYR A 63 -18.04 -16.71 43.90
CA TYR A 63 -18.41 -17.50 42.71
C TYR A 63 -19.38 -16.75 41.81
N ALA A 64 -20.38 -16.07 42.36
CA ALA A 64 -21.31 -15.26 41.58
C ALA A 64 -20.62 -14.06 40.92
N ALA A 65 -19.65 -13.43 41.60
CA ALA A 65 -18.84 -12.34 41.03
C ALA A 65 -17.97 -12.85 39.87
N LEU A 66 -17.28 -13.98 40.06
CA LEU A 66 -16.45 -14.61 39.03
C LEU A 66 -17.27 -15.04 37.80
N GLN A 67 -18.49 -15.58 38.04
CA GLN A 67 -19.40 -15.94 36.96
C GLN A 67 -19.78 -14.70 36.12
N LYS A 68 -20.11 -13.60 36.80
CA LYS A 68 -20.45 -12.34 36.13
C LYS A 68 -19.27 -11.78 35.35
N GLU A 69 -18.04 -11.83 35.87
CA GLU A 69 -16.83 -11.43 35.21
C GLU A 69 -16.58 -12.30 33.96
N ASN A 70 -16.74 -13.61 34.07
CA ASN A 70 -16.61 -14.54 32.95
C ASN A 70 -17.62 -14.24 31.84
N ASP A 71 -18.85 -13.89 32.16
CA ASP A 71 -19.89 -13.50 31.19
C ASP A 71 -19.53 -12.20 30.48
N VAL A 72 -18.86 -11.26 31.15
CA VAL A 72 -18.35 -10.04 30.52
C VAL A 72 -17.21 -10.38 29.54
N ILE A 73 -16.22 -11.16 29.99
CA ILE A 73 -15.08 -11.59 29.16
C ILE A 73 -15.56 -12.33 27.90
N LEU A 74 -16.55 -13.21 28.02
CA LEU A 74 -17.09 -13.94 26.87
C LEU A 74 -17.79 -13.02 25.87
N ARG A 75 -18.48 -11.98 26.34
CA ARG A 75 -19.08 -10.95 25.47
C ARG A 75 -18.02 -10.14 24.77
N ASP A 76 -17.01 -9.66 25.48
CA ASP A 76 -15.92 -8.88 24.93
C ASP A 76 -15.13 -9.70 23.91
N TYR A 77 -14.83 -10.97 24.22
CA TYR A 77 -14.20 -11.89 23.28
C TYR A 77 -15.01 -12.07 21.99
N SER A 78 -16.33 -12.22 22.09
CA SER A 78 -17.19 -12.36 20.91
C SER A 78 -17.23 -11.09 20.07
N SER A 79 -17.23 -9.91 20.71
CA SER A 79 -17.15 -8.61 20.02
C SER A 79 -15.84 -8.46 19.28
N VAL A 80 -14.71 -8.65 19.96
CA VAL A 80 -13.37 -8.56 19.34
C VAL A 80 -13.20 -9.54 18.19
N LYS A 81 -13.72 -10.77 18.34
CA LYS A 81 -13.70 -11.77 17.27
C LYS A 81 -14.47 -11.30 16.03
N ASN A 82 -15.66 -10.71 16.22
CA ASN A 82 -16.46 -10.18 15.12
C ASN A 82 -15.77 -9.00 14.44
N ASP A 83 -15.21 -8.07 15.21
CA ASP A 83 -14.46 -6.92 14.69
C ASP A 83 -13.24 -7.37 13.88
N LEU A 84 -12.52 -8.39 14.36
CA LEU A 84 -11.39 -8.98 13.65
C LEU A 84 -11.83 -9.63 12.32
N MET A 85 -12.97 -10.32 12.31
CA MET A 85 -13.54 -10.91 11.10
C MET A 85 -13.90 -9.83 10.07
N LEU A 86 -14.56 -8.75 10.49
CA LEU A 86 -14.91 -7.62 9.63
C LEU A 86 -13.66 -6.93 9.07
N LEU A 87 -12.69 -6.65 9.91
CA LEU A 87 -11.43 -6.02 9.51
C LEU A 87 -10.65 -6.91 8.51
N SER A 88 -10.61 -8.21 8.76
CA SER A 88 -9.99 -9.18 7.85
C SER A 88 -10.69 -9.22 6.49
N ALA A 89 -12.03 -9.23 6.48
CA ALA A 89 -12.80 -9.19 5.24
C ALA A 89 -12.55 -7.90 4.45
N GLN A 90 -12.55 -6.75 5.13
CA GLN A 90 -12.28 -5.44 4.52
C GLN A 90 -10.85 -5.36 3.97
N SER A 91 -9.86 -5.84 4.73
CA SER A 91 -8.46 -5.90 4.27
C SER A 91 -8.29 -6.77 3.03
N ASN A 92 -8.94 -7.93 2.99
CA ASN A 92 -8.91 -8.82 1.82
C ASN A 92 -9.57 -8.18 0.58
N MET A 93 -10.64 -7.41 0.74
CA MET A 93 -11.25 -6.65 -0.37
C MET A 93 -10.27 -5.60 -0.90
N THR A 94 -9.66 -4.82 -0.02
CA THR A 94 -8.67 -3.79 -0.41
C THR A 94 -7.46 -4.40 -1.13
N ILE A 95 -6.93 -5.53 -0.65
CA ILE A 95 -5.80 -6.24 -1.29
C ILE A 95 -6.18 -6.72 -2.69
N ARG A 96 -7.38 -7.28 -2.88
CA ARG A 96 -7.87 -7.73 -4.19
C ARG A 96 -8.03 -6.56 -5.16
N GLU A 97 -8.56 -5.45 -4.71
CA GLU A 97 -8.72 -4.23 -5.50
C GLU A 97 -7.36 -3.69 -5.95
N GLN A 98 -6.39 -3.58 -5.04
CA GLN A 98 -5.03 -3.16 -5.36
C GLN A 98 -4.34 -4.12 -6.32
N ALA A 99 -4.51 -5.44 -6.15
CA ALA A 99 -3.95 -6.44 -7.06
C ALA A 99 -4.54 -6.32 -8.48
N THR A 100 -5.84 -6.07 -8.59
CA THR A 100 -6.51 -5.84 -9.88
C THR A 100 -5.99 -4.56 -10.54
N ARG A 101 -5.86 -3.48 -9.78
CA ARG A 101 -5.31 -2.20 -10.26
C ARG A 101 -3.87 -2.36 -10.74
N LEU A 102 -3.03 -3.06 -9.99
CA LEU A 102 -1.64 -3.34 -10.37
C LEU A 102 -1.58 -4.14 -11.68
N LYS A 103 -2.42 -5.16 -11.80
CA LYS A 103 -2.51 -5.95 -13.04
C LYS A 103 -2.91 -5.10 -14.23
N ASN A 104 -3.94 -4.26 -14.10
CA ASN A 104 -4.37 -3.36 -15.16
C ASN A 104 -3.25 -2.41 -15.61
N LEU A 105 -2.49 -1.84 -14.65
CA LEU A 105 -1.33 -1.00 -14.96
C LEU A 105 -0.24 -1.77 -15.70
N GLN A 106 0.07 -3.00 -15.30
CA GLN A 106 1.04 -3.86 -15.98
C GLN A 106 0.60 -4.18 -17.42
N ASP A 107 -0.67 -4.52 -17.63
CA ASP A 107 -1.22 -4.82 -18.93
C ASP A 107 -1.18 -3.58 -19.85
N MET A 108 -1.51 -2.39 -19.33
CA MET A 108 -1.41 -1.14 -20.07
C MET A 108 0.02 -0.76 -20.42
N MET A 109 0.97 -0.92 -19.49
CA MET A 109 2.40 -0.67 -19.76
C MET A 109 2.94 -1.62 -20.83
N LYS A 110 2.54 -2.89 -20.78
CA LYS A 110 2.90 -3.86 -21.81
C LYS A 110 2.33 -3.46 -23.18
N ALA A 111 1.04 -3.15 -23.24
CA ALA A 111 0.40 -2.70 -24.49
C ALA A 111 1.08 -1.43 -25.05
N GLN A 112 1.50 -0.51 -24.18
CA GLN A 112 2.22 0.70 -24.59
C GLN A 112 3.62 0.38 -25.12
N THR A 113 4.32 -0.57 -24.51
CA THR A 113 5.63 -1.05 -24.99
C THR A 113 5.49 -1.70 -26.36
N ASP A 114 4.49 -2.57 -26.54
CA ASP A 114 4.21 -3.25 -27.81
C ASP A 114 3.84 -2.24 -28.91
N LYS A 115 3.04 -1.22 -28.62
CA LYS A 115 2.73 -0.12 -29.56
C LYS A 115 3.99 0.63 -29.98
N THR A 116 4.88 0.93 -29.04
CA THR A 116 6.15 1.67 -29.32
C THR A 116 7.09 0.83 -30.18
N GLU A 117 7.19 -0.47 -29.92
CA GLU A 117 8.01 -1.37 -30.73
C GLU A 117 7.44 -1.54 -32.14
N ASN A 118 6.13 -1.70 -32.28
CA ASN A 118 5.45 -1.78 -33.58
C ASN A 118 5.65 -0.51 -34.40
N LEU A 119 5.60 0.68 -33.76
CA LEU A 119 5.87 1.95 -34.40
C LEU A 119 7.31 2.02 -34.91
N LYS A 120 8.31 1.67 -34.06
CA LYS A 120 9.73 1.59 -34.44
C LYS A 120 9.91 0.68 -35.66
N ASN A 121 9.32 -0.53 -35.64
CA ASN A 121 9.43 -1.49 -36.73
C ASN A 121 8.79 -0.97 -38.03
N SER A 122 7.65 -0.29 -37.91
CA SER A 122 6.96 0.33 -39.08
C SER A 122 7.78 1.43 -39.69
N ILE A 123 8.38 2.30 -38.86
CA ILE A 123 9.28 3.37 -39.34
C ILE A 123 10.54 2.77 -39.97
N SER A 124 11.19 1.81 -39.31
CA SER A 124 12.38 1.13 -39.82
C SER A 124 12.13 0.49 -41.18
N LYS A 125 10.98 -0.18 -41.34
CA LYS A 125 10.57 -0.78 -42.62
C LYS A 125 10.30 0.26 -43.69
N ALA A 126 9.62 1.36 -43.36
CA ALA A 126 9.34 2.42 -44.33
C ALA A 126 10.61 3.14 -44.83
N LEU A 127 11.61 3.25 -43.94
CA LEU A 127 12.85 3.98 -44.21
C LEU A 127 14.04 3.05 -44.52
N MET A 128 13.83 1.77 -44.77
CA MET A 128 14.87 0.75 -45.03
C MET A 128 15.79 1.04 -46.24
N ASN A 129 15.37 1.88 -47.16
CA ASN A 129 16.14 2.27 -48.36
C ASN A 129 17.21 3.34 -48.08
N TYR A 130 17.21 3.94 -46.88
CA TYR A 130 18.25 4.91 -46.51
C TYR A 130 19.41 4.17 -45.80
N LYS A 131 20.65 4.70 -46.03
CA LYS A 131 21.84 4.14 -45.38
C LYS A 131 21.83 4.43 -43.88
N THR A 132 22.41 3.53 -43.10
CA THR A 132 22.47 3.66 -41.62
C THR A 132 23.29 4.87 -41.12
N ASP A 133 24.23 5.33 -41.95
CA ASP A 133 25.03 6.56 -41.70
C ASP A 133 24.30 7.86 -42.14
N GLU A 134 23.12 7.72 -42.75
CA GLU A 134 22.24 8.85 -43.12
C GLU A 134 20.99 8.91 -42.21
N LEU A 135 20.48 7.73 -41.84
CA LEU A 135 19.26 7.60 -41.03
C LEU A 135 19.31 6.35 -40.16
N ASN A 136 19.06 6.54 -38.87
CA ASN A 136 19.01 5.44 -37.91
C ASN A 136 17.73 5.50 -37.05
N VAL A 137 17.08 4.37 -36.83
CA VAL A 137 15.87 4.25 -36.01
C VAL A 137 16.16 3.36 -34.81
N TYR A 138 16.01 3.90 -33.61
CA TYR A 138 16.27 3.17 -32.38
C TYR A 138 15.24 3.51 -31.31
N GLN A 139 15.17 2.68 -30.25
CA GLN A 139 14.33 2.90 -29.09
C GLN A 139 15.19 3.17 -27.86
N LYS A 140 14.83 4.19 -27.11
CA LYS A 140 15.48 4.54 -25.85
C LYS A 140 14.45 5.17 -24.90
N ASP A 141 14.47 4.77 -23.62
CA ASP A 141 13.62 5.33 -22.56
C ASP A 141 12.12 5.35 -22.92
N GLY A 142 11.62 4.28 -23.55
CA GLY A 142 10.22 4.15 -23.96
C GLY A 142 9.79 5.03 -25.14
N LYS A 143 10.73 5.70 -25.81
CA LYS A 143 10.50 6.56 -26.97
C LYS A 143 11.18 5.98 -28.20
N VAL A 144 10.67 6.33 -29.38
CA VAL A 144 11.29 5.99 -30.65
C VAL A 144 12.05 7.24 -31.18
N TYR A 145 13.28 7.03 -31.55
CA TYR A 145 14.15 8.05 -32.13
C TYR A 145 14.42 7.73 -33.60
N VAL A 146 14.25 8.74 -34.46
CA VAL A 146 14.67 8.71 -35.85
C VAL A 146 15.74 9.76 -35.99
N SER A 147 16.99 9.32 -35.99
CA SER A 147 18.16 10.21 -36.17
C SER A 147 18.49 10.37 -37.66
N LEU A 148 18.48 11.61 -38.11
CA LEU A 148 18.75 11.98 -39.52
C LEU A 148 20.04 12.82 -39.56
N ALA A 149 21.05 12.30 -40.21
CA ALA A 149 22.32 13.01 -40.37
C ALA A 149 22.14 14.31 -41.18
N GLU A 150 22.94 15.34 -40.86
CA GLU A 150 22.94 16.62 -41.58
C GLU A 150 23.03 16.42 -43.09
N LYS A 151 23.94 15.56 -43.57
CA LYS A 151 24.18 15.30 -45.01
C LYS A 151 22.95 14.79 -45.76
N LEU A 152 21.95 14.21 -45.07
CA LEU A 152 20.68 13.79 -45.66
C LEU A 152 19.71 14.95 -45.79
N LEU A 153 19.74 15.87 -44.83
CA LEU A 153 18.71 16.91 -44.67
C LEU A 153 19.14 18.26 -45.22
N PHE A 154 20.39 18.67 -45.00
CA PHE A 154 20.83 20.05 -45.18
C PHE A 154 22.20 20.16 -45.84
N LYS A 155 22.41 21.26 -46.57
CA LYS A 155 23.76 21.72 -46.89
C LYS A 155 24.39 22.36 -45.67
N SER A 156 25.72 22.35 -45.58
CA SER A 156 26.47 22.97 -44.48
C SER A 156 26.02 24.41 -44.23
N GLY A 157 25.71 24.73 -42.96
CA GLY A 157 25.29 26.07 -42.56
C GLY A 157 23.91 26.50 -43.07
N SER A 158 23.10 25.60 -43.63
CA SER A 158 21.76 25.87 -44.16
C SER A 158 20.67 25.19 -43.30
N ASP A 159 19.48 25.78 -43.26
CA ASP A 159 18.25 25.22 -42.73
C ASP A 159 17.25 24.86 -43.84
N VAL A 160 17.63 24.98 -45.11
CA VAL A 160 16.81 24.57 -46.24
C VAL A 160 17.00 23.07 -46.46
N VAL A 161 15.91 22.32 -46.36
CA VAL A 161 15.94 20.86 -46.52
C VAL A 161 16.08 20.45 -47.97
N ASP A 162 17.07 19.61 -48.26
CA ASP A 162 17.34 19.07 -49.58
C ASP A 162 16.24 18.10 -50.06
N PRO A 163 16.08 17.91 -51.40
CA PRO A 163 15.02 17.05 -51.96
C PRO A 163 15.03 15.61 -51.41
N LYS A 164 16.23 15.03 -51.17
CA LYS A 164 16.37 13.68 -50.58
C LYS A 164 15.83 13.65 -49.14
N GLY A 165 16.13 14.67 -48.34
CA GLY A 165 15.60 14.84 -46.98
C GLY A 165 14.09 15.04 -47.00
N LYS A 166 13.55 15.85 -47.91
CA LYS A 166 12.08 16.01 -48.07
C LYS A 166 11.37 14.68 -48.35
N ALA A 167 11.97 13.84 -49.24
CA ALA A 167 11.42 12.51 -49.53
C ALA A 167 11.41 11.59 -48.30
N ALA A 168 12.50 11.60 -47.50
CA ALA A 168 12.54 10.85 -46.23
C ALA A 168 11.47 11.33 -45.25
N LEU A 169 11.34 12.64 -45.05
CA LEU A 169 10.33 13.25 -44.18
C LEU A 169 8.90 12.96 -44.64
N LYS A 170 8.62 12.93 -45.94
CA LYS A 170 7.31 12.54 -46.48
C LYS A 170 6.98 11.10 -46.16
N THR A 171 7.94 10.18 -46.33
CA THR A 171 7.77 8.77 -45.97
C THR A 171 7.51 8.61 -44.46
N LEU A 172 8.28 9.32 -43.64
CA LEU A 172 8.09 9.34 -42.18
C LEU A 172 6.71 9.90 -41.83
N ALA A 173 6.29 11.02 -42.42
CA ALA A 173 4.97 11.62 -42.16
C ALA A 173 3.82 10.67 -42.46
N THR A 174 3.92 9.82 -43.49
CA THR A 174 2.91 8.80 -43.79
C THR A 174 2.71 7.81 -42.63
N VAL A 175 3.80 7.37 -42.01
CA VAL A 175 3.74 6.47 -40.84
C VAL A 175 3.21 7.21 -39.61
N LEU A 176 3.70 8.45 -39.38
CA LEU A 176 3.29 9.26 -38.24
C LEU A 176 1.80 9.63 -38.26
N ASN A 177 1.25 9.92 -39.44
CA ASN A 177 -0.17 10.25 -39.62
C ASN A 177 -1.09 9.07 -39.29
N SER A 178 -0.62 7.82 -39.44
CA SER A 178 -1.35 6.62 -39.04
C SER A 178 -1.27 6.30 -37.55
N SER A 179 -0.32 6.93 -36.84
CA SER A 179 -0.03 6.66 -35.41
C SER A 179 -0.44 7.86 -34.56
N LYS A 180 -1.72 7.91 -34.14
CA LYS A 180 -2.29 9.06 -33.42
C LYS A 180 -1.90 9.13 -31.93
N ASP A 181 -1.46 8.02 -31.36
CA ASP A 181 -1.16 7.88 -29.91
C ASP A 181 0.24 8.39 -29.52
N PHE A 182 0.91 9.14 -30.41
CA PHE A 182 2.28 9.65 -30.18
C PHE A 182 2.36 11.15 -30.44
N THR A 183 3.10 11.83 -29.58
CA THR A 183 3.56 13.19 -29.82
C THR A 183 4.96 13.17 -30.44
N VAL A 184 5.33 14.19 -31.19
CA VAL A 184 6.59 14.30 -31.93
C VAL A 184 7.35 15.51 -31.44
N ALA A 185 8.63 15.33 -31.09
CA ALA A 185 9.54 16.42 -30.86
C ALA A 185 10.68 16.38 -31.92
N ILE A 186 10.94 17.49 -32.56
CA ILE A 186 12.05 17.64 -33.49
C ILE A 186 13.18 18.37 -32.78
N GLU A 187 14.34 17.71 -32.64
CA GLU A 187 15.52 18.28 -31.99
C GLU A 187 16.66 18.45 -32.99
N GLY A 188 17.10 19.70 -33.21
CA GLY A 188 18.27 20.02 -34.02
C GLY A 188 19.54 20.03 -33.17
N HIS A 189 20.62 19.39 -33.65
CA HIS A 189 21.94 19.34 -33.03
C HIS A 189 23.02 19.80 -33.98
N THR A 190 24.08 20.42 -33.44
CA THR A 190 25.28 20.80 -34.18
C THR A 190 26.50 20.10 -33.58
N ASP A 191 27.66 20.22 -34.27
CA ASP A 191 28.96 20.02 -33.67
C ASP A 191 29.38 21.30 -32.91
N ASP A 192 30.60 21.30 -32.34
CA ASP A 192 31.16 22.41 -31.57
C ASP A 192 31.81 23.50 -32.44
N VAL A 193 31.78 23.38 -33.78
CA VAL A 193 32.29 24.43 -34.68
C VAL A 193 31.31 25.61 -34.67
N PRO A 194 31.73 26.79 -34.21
CA PRO A 194 30.85 27.95 -34.17
C PRO A 194 30.39 28.38 -35.55
N ILE A 195 29.07 28.60 -35.73
CA ILE A 195 28.54 29.26 -36.92
C ILE A 195 28.26 30.72 -36.60
N LYS A 196 28.62 31.58 -37.56
CA LYS A 196 28.26 33.00 -37.54
C LYS A 196 28.04 33.48 -38.97
N THR A 197 26.80 33.78 -39.30
CA THR A 197 26.39 34.29 -40.62
C THR A 197 25.40 35.44 -40.46
N ASN A 198 24.98 36.06 -41.53
CA ASN A 198 23.93 37.09 -41.49
C ASN A 198 22.57 36.51 -41.03
N ARG A 199 22.39 35.20 -41.13
CA ARG A 199 21.13 34.51 -40.80
C ARG A 199 21.17 33.87 -39.42
N PHE A 200 22.29 33.34 -38.98
CA PHE A 200 22.47 32.62 -37.72
C PHE A 200 23.59 33.28 -36.92
N ARG A 201 23.29 33.65 -35.69
CA ARG A 201 24.24 34.26 -34.74
C ARG A 201 25.18 33.23 -34.15
N ASP A 202 24.62 32.00 -33.91
CA ASP A 202 25.30 30.92 -33.23
C ASP A 202 24.65 29.57 -33.59
N ASN A 203 25.14 28.48 -32.96
CA ASN A 203 24.66 27.13 -33.13
C ASN A 203 23.23 26.92 -32.56
N TRP A 204 22.76 27.75 -31.63
CA TRP A 204 21.38 27.73 -31.16
C TRP A 204 20.42 28.18 -32.28
N ASP A 205 20.72 29.28 -32.93
CA ASP A 205 19.91 29.79 -34.05
C ASP A 205 19.81 28.74 -35.18
N LEU A 206 20.96 28.15 -35.57
CA LEU A 206 20.99 27.14 -36.64
C LEU A 206 20.18 25.88 -36.26
N SER A 207 20.43 25.31 -35.07
CA SER A 207 19.77 24.08 -34.64
C SER A 207 18.26 24.24 -34.54
N THR A 208 17.79 25.37 -33.97
CA THR A 208 16.36 25.69 -33.84
C THR A 208 15.72 25.96 -35.21
N ALA A 209 16.36 26.67 -36.12
CA ALA A 209 15.87 26.93 -37.47
C ALA A 209 15.71 25.63 -38.27
N ARG A 210 16.67 24.70 -38.15
CA ARG A 210 16.61 23.37 -38.78
C ARG A 210 15.44 22.54 -38.27
N ALA A 211 15.24 22.47 -36.94
CA ALA A 211 14.11 21.79 -36.35
C ALA A 211 12.79 22.40 -36.85
N SER A 212 12.66 23.73 -36.87
CA SER A 212 11.47 24.44 -37.34
C SER A 212 11.19 24.19 -38.82
N SER A 213 12.22 24.07 -39.69
CA SER A 213 12.07 23.74 -41.10
C SER A 213 11.48 22.33 -41.29
N ILE A 214 11.91 21.36 -40.48
CA ILE A 214 11.33 20.01 -40.53
C ILE A 214 9.90 20.00 -40.05
N VAL A 215 9.56 20.71 -38.95
CA VAL A 215 8.17 20.85 -38.47
C VAL A 215 7.27 21.37 -39.57
N ARG A 216 7.67 22.43 -40.32
CA ARG A 216 6.90 22.97 -41.43
C ARG A 216 6.68 21.95 -42.54
N ILE A 217 7.70 21.16 -42.91
CA ILE A 217 7.56 20.10 -43.93
C ILE A 217 6.57 19.01 -43.44
N LEU A 218 6.65 18.60 -42.19
CA LEU A 218 5.75 17.58 -41.65
C LEU A 218 4.29 18.11 -41.57
N THR A 219 4.11 19.34 -41.10
CA THR A 219 2.76 19.89 -40.86
C THR A 219 2.13 20.47 -42.16
N ILE A 220 2.82 21.37 -42.84
CA ILE A 220 2.28 22.09 -44.00
C ILE A 220 2.29 21.20 -45.24
N ASP A 221 3.43 20.58 -45.57
CA ASP A 221 3.58 19.84 -46.82
C ASP A 221 2.98 18.44 -46.75
N ASN A 222 2.91 17.83 -45.53
CA ASN A 222 2.49 16.42 -45.34
C ASN A 222 1.31 16.24 -44.38
N GLY A 223 0.66 17.31 -43.87
CA GLY A 223 -0.57 17.28 -43.14
C GLY A 223 -0.48 16.64 -41.76
N PHE A 224 0.71 16.64 -41.12
CA PHE A 224 0.83 16.17 -39.74
C PHE A 224 0.17 17.17 -38.77
N ASP A 225 -0.49 16.68 -37.75
CA ASP A 225 -1.20 17.50 -36.77
C ASP A 225 -0.23 18.42 -36.01
N SER A 226 -0.40 19.73 -36.17
CA SER A 226 0.42 20.77 -35.54
C SER A 226 0.28 20.80 -34.00
N GLY A 227 -0.81 20.29 -33.43
CA GLY A 227 -0.98 20.20 -32.00
C GLY A 227 -0.15 19.09 -31.33
N ARG A 228 0.41 18.18 -32.13
CA ARG A 228 1.17 17.01 -31.67
C ARG A 228 2.68 17.12 -31.94
N ILE A 229 3.21 18.26 -32.42
CA ILE A 229 4.61 18.42 -32.82
C ILE A 229 5.23 19.66 -32.19
N THR A 230 6.47 19.54 -31.73
CA THR A 230 7.28 20.64 -31.21
C THR A 230 8.65 20.69 -31.90
N ALA A 231 9.27 21.87 -31.98
CA ALA A 231 10.62 22.09 -32.47
C ALA A 231 11.51 22.61 -31.35
N SER A 232 12.72 22.07 -31.21
CA SER A 232 13.75 22.55 -30.29
C SER A 232 15.14 22.50 -30.88
N GLY A 233 16.00 23.47 -30.52
CA GLY A 233 17.43 23.46 -30.81
C GLY A 233 18.19 22.99 -29.57
N LYS A 234 19.26 22.23 -29.76
CA LYS A 234 20.16 21.75 -28.69
C LYS A 234 21.57 22.26 -28.82
N SER A 235 21.86 23.01 -29.91
CA SER A 235 23.22 23.47 -30.18
C SER A 235 24.23 22.32 -30.19
N GLU A 236 25.44 22.51 -29.69
CA GLU A 236 26.52 21.52 -29.52
C GLU A 236 26.49 20.77 -28.18
N PHE A 237 25.53 21.04 -27.28
CA PHE A 237 25.58 20.61 -25.89
C PHE A 237 25.09 19.16 -25.64
N HIS A 238 24.66 18.45 -26.68
CA HIS A 238 24.25 17.05 -26.61
C HIS A 238 24.99 16.17 -27.63
N PRO A 239 26.36 16.10 -27.55
CA PRO A 239 27.14 15.32 -28.48
C PRO A 239 26.93 13.81 -28.28
N ILE A 240 26.91 13.04 -29.37
CA ILE A 240 26.92 11.56 -29.37
C ILE A 240 28.26 11.01 -29.85
N GLY A 241 29.07 11.82 -30.54
CA GLY A 241 30.45 11.56 -30.96
C GLY A 241 31.43 12.58 -30.39
N VAL A 242 32.72 12.27 -30.41
CA VAL A 242 33.77 13.20 -29.96
C VAL A 242 33.98 14.30 -30.97
N ASN A 243 33.91 15.56 -30.56
CA ASN A 243 34.09 16.72 -31.48
C ASN A 243 35.52 16.89 -32.03
N THR A 244 36.51 16.19 -31.45
CA THR A 244 37.90 16.24 -31.94
C THR A 244 38.13 15.49 -33.25
N THR A 245 37.22 14.60 -33.65
CA THR A 245 37.30 13.86 -34.92
C THR A 245 36.29 14.36 -35.94
N THR A 246 36.57 14.22 -37.22
CA THR A 246 35.65 14.58 -38.30
C THR A 246 34.38 13.74 -38.28
N GLU A 247 34.54 12.46 -38.00
CA GLU A 247 33.47 11.48 -37.90
C GLU A 247 32.54 11.82 -36.72
N GLY A 248 33.10 12.06 -35.54
CA GLY A 248 32.31 12.42 -34.34
C GLY A 248 31.56 13.76 -34.52
N ARG A 249 32.18 14.75 -35.17
CA ARG A 249 31.44 15.97 -35.52
C ARG A 249 30.32 15.71 -36.52
N ALA A 250 30.53 14.82 -37.49
CA ALA A 250 29.48 14.46 -38.45
C ALA A 250 28.30 13.76 -37.77
N ASP A 251 28.54 12.89 -36.75
CA ASP A 251 27.50 12.26 -35.95
C ASP A 251 26.74 13.29 -35.08
N ASN A 252 27.46 14.30 -34.57
CA ASN A 252 26.85 15.36 -33.75
C ASN A 252 25.91 16.25 -34.56
N ARG A 253 26.27 16.53 -35.86
CA ARG A 253 25.41 17.29 -36.80
C ARG A 253 24.25 16.44 -37.29
N ARG A 254 23.18 16.38 -36.49
CA ARG A 254 21.99 15.57 -36.76
C ARG A 254 20.71 16.30 -36.40
N THR A 255 19.62 15.75 -36.86
CA THR A 255 18.30 16.10 -36.32
C THR A 255 17.61 14.82 -35.84
N GLU A 256 17.06 14.85 -34.65
CA GLU A 256 16.31 13.76 -34.07
C GLU A 256 14.81 14.02 -34.13
N VAL A 257 14.06 13.07 -34.68
CA VAL A 257 12.61 13.03 -34.57
C VAL A 257 12.27 12.04 -33.44
N ILE A 258 11.75 12.56 -32.34
CA ILE A 258 11.53 11.83 -31.13
C ILE A 258 10.02 11.62 -30.97
N LEU A 259 9.60 10.36 -30.95
CA LEU A 259 8.21 9.98 -30.81
C LEU A 259 7.97 9.50 -29.37
N SER A 260 7.15 10.24 -28.65
CA SER A 260 6.81 9.95 -27.26
C SER A 260 5.36 9.45 -27.20
N PRO A 261 5.10 8.30 -26.56
CA PRO A 261 3.73 7.81 -26.41
C PRO A 261 2.91 8.74 -25.51
N ASP A 262 1.60 8.79 -25.76
CA ASP A 262 0.66 9.44 -24.86
C ASP A 262 0.40 8.51 -23.65
N LEU A 263 0.74 8.99 -22.46
CA LEU A 263 0.60 8.27 -21.19
C LEU A 263 -0.58 8.76 -20.34
N GLN A 264 -1.47 9.60 -20.89
CA GLN A 264 -2.56 10.19 -20.12
C GLN A 264 -3.46 9.15 -19.46
N GLU A 265 -3.78 8.04 -20.16
CA GLU A 265 -4.61 6.97 -19.62
C GLU A 265 -3.92 6.24 -18.43
N ILE A 266 -2.61 6.07 -18.49
CA ILE A 266 -1.82 5.49 -17.39
C ILE A 266 -1.83 6.44 -16.18
N TYR A 267 -1.65 7.74 -16.42
CA TYR A 267 -1.71 8.74 -15.34
C TYR A 267 -3.10 8.79 -14.69
N LYS A 268 -4.18 8.72 -15.45
CA LYS A 268 -5.55 8.67 -14.88
C LYS A 268 -5.72 7.51 -13.90
N LEU A 269 -5.20 6.33 -14.20
CA LEU A 269 -5.27 5.17 -13.32
C LEU A 269 -4.40 5.30 -12.06
N LEU A 270 -3.31 6.05 -12.12
CA LEU A 270 -2.42 6.28 -10.98
C LEU A 270 -3.02 7.24 -9.93
N TYR A 271 -3.85 8.18 -10.39
CA TYR A 271 -4.39 9.25 -9.53
C TYR A 271 -5.89 9.07 -9.16
N GLN A 272 -6.50 7.94 -9.53
CA GLN A 272 -7.80 7.46 -9.02
C GLN A 272 -7.62 6.53 -7.84
#